data_fb78a394a269816623c2a9fec0cc4051
#
_entry.id   fb78a394a269816623c2a9fec0cc4051
#
_cell.length_a   1.000
_cell.length_b   1.000
_cell.length_c   1.000
_cell.angle_alpha   90.00
_cell.angle_beta   90.00
_cell.angle_gamma   90.00
#
_symmetry.space_group_name_H-M   'P 1'
#
loop_
_entity.id
_entity.type
_entity.pdbx_description
1 polymer ?
#
loop_
_entity_poly.entity_id
_entity_poly.type
_entity_poly.pdbx_seq_one_letter_code
_entity_poly.pdbx_strand_id
1 'polypeptide(L)'
;MLFWFLSTTSRAEIDSLQVCLPCNEIQKDSSLALLANKWKSGDLKILHLGDSHVQIGHFSGEIKRLLQAKNSGIHFPYPLAKSVDGRLFKTKASGHWTGVSVLKPASGINISLTGYAVSTRDTSANIQWIAKDSLLSFRRVRVWTESDSCALTPDLGPFFQVTQMQQQGNLRFIDFESSLPLNQFTLQIRRNAPMQDQFTLHGIELISAEKGIEYVDLGVAGAQFTQLKSRANLV
;
A
#
# COMPACT_ATOMS: atom_id res chain seq x y z
N MET A 1 -24.81 33.24 -47.89
CA MET A 1 -24.90 31.77 -47.81
C MET A 1 -24.42 31.37 -46.42
N LEU A 2 -25.38 31.24 -45.48
CA LEU A 2 -25.10 31.01 -44.05
C LEU A 2 -25.25 29.51 -43.77
N PHE A 3 -24.14 28.83 -43.40
CA PHE A 3 -24.21 27.45 -42.97
C PHE A 3 -24.46 27.40 -41.46
N TRP A 4 -25.62 26.89 -41.08
CA TRP A 4 -25.95 26.51 -39.71
C TRP A 4 -25.38 25.10 -39.44
N PHE A 5 -24.39 24.98 -38.54
CA PHE A 5 -24.02 23.69 -37.98
C PHE A 5 -24.93 23.41 -36.78
N LEU A 6 -25.87 22.48 -36.96
CA LEU A 6 -26.60 21.87 -35.87
C LEU A 6 -25.67 20.86 -35.18
N SER A 7 -25.14 21.23 -34.04
CA SER A 7 -24.48 20.27 -33.13
C SER A 7 -25.56 19.44 -32.43
N THR A 8 -25.83 18.25 -32.93
CA THR A 8 -26.60 17.25 -32.20
C THR A 8 -25.71 16.70 -31.08
N THR A 9 -25.83 17.26 -29.88
CA THR A 9 -25.36 16.60 -28.66
C THR A 9 -26.27 15.40 -28.44
N SER A 10 -25.79 14.20 -28.81
CA SER A 10 -26.40 12.97 -28.38
C SER A 10 -26.15 12.87 -26.85
N ARG A 11 -27.14 13.31 -26.06
CA ARG A 11 -27.26 12.86 -24.69
C ARG A 11 -27.52 11.35 -24.79
N ALA A 12 -26.52 10.53 -24.43
CA ALA A 12 -26.80 9.15 -24.05
C ALA A 12 -27.71 9.25 -22.83
N GLU A 13 -29.02 9.07 -23.03
CA GLU A 13 -29.93 8.73 -21.96
C GLU A 13 -29.38 7.40 -21.40
N ILE A 14 -28.79 7.48 -20.22
CA ILE A 14 -28.56 6.29 -19.40
C ILE A 14 -29.99 5.85 -19.06
N ASP A 15 -30.49 4.91 -19.84
CA ASP A 15 -31.70 4.16 -19.50
C ASP A 15 -31.56 3.78 -18.04
N SER A 16 -32.50 4.25 -17.23
CA SER A 16 -32.55 3.97 -15.81
C SER A 16 -32.36 2.48 -15.64
N LEU A 17 -31.17 2.08 -15.13
CA LEU A 17 -30.98 0.74 -14.59
C LEU A 17 -32.13 0.52 -13.64
N GLN A 18 -33.13 -0.23 -14.08
CA GLN A 18 -34.19 -0.71 -13.18
C GLN A 18 -33.52 -1.65 -12.21
N VAL A 19 -33.02 -1.07 -11.14
CA VAL A 19 -32.55 -1.85 -9.98
C VAL A 19 -33.78 -2.55 -9.46
N CYS A 20 -33.82 -3.87 -9.62
CA CYS A 20 -34.89 -4.69 -9.05
C CYS A 20 -34.76 -4.63 -7.52
N LEU A 21 -35.32 -3.59 -6.91
CA LEU A 21 -35.32 -3.40 -5.45
C LEU A 21 -35.84 -4.60 -4.68
N PRO A 22 -36.88 -5.33 -5.15
CA PRO A 22 -37.32 -6.56 -4.50
C PRO A 22 -36.32 -7.72 -4.56
N CYS A 23 -35.36 -7.69 -5.50
CA CYS A 23 -34.36 -8.74 -5.64
C CYS A 23 -33.12 -8.50 -4.77
N ASN A 24 -33.00 -7.35 -4.15
CA ASN A 24 -31.91 -6.98 -3.26
C ASN A 24 -32.31 -7.13 -1.79
N GLU A 25 -32.75 -8.31 -1.39
CA GLU A 25 -32.89 -8.62 0.02
C GLU A 25 -31.51 -8.81 0.65
N ILE A 26 -31.13 -7.88 1.49
CA ILE A 26 -30.00 -8.08 2.40
C ILE A 26 -30.53 -8.99 3.51
N GLN A 27 -30.20 -10.27 3.45
CA GLN A 27 -30.49 -11.19 4.55
C GLN A 27 -29.82 -10.63 5.82
N LYS A 28 -30.61 -10.57 6.92
CA LYS A 28 -30.10 -10.13 8.23
C LYS A 28 -29.04 -11.13 8.71
N ASP A 29 -27.77 -10.80 8.47
CA ASP A 29 -26.63 -11.56 8.94
C ASP A 29 -26.02 -10.86 10.15
N SER A 30 -25.62 -11.63 11.14
CA SER A 30 -24.91 -11.15 12.33
C SER A 30 -23.59 -10.43 11.97
N SER A 31 -22.96 -10.80 10.87
CA SER A 31 -21.75 -10.15 10.36
C SER A 31 -22.00 -8.70 9.92
N LEU A 32 -23.20 -8.38 9.37
CA LEU A 32 -23.57 -7.00 9.04
C LEU A 32 -23.76 -6.14 10.27
N ALA A 33 -24.33 -6.70 11.34
CA ALA A 33 -24.47 -5.99 12.61
C ALA A 33 -23.10 -5.70 13.23
N LEU A 34 -22.16 -6.67 13.17
CA LEU A 34 -20.80 -6.49 13.63
C LEU A 34 -20.07 -5.41 12.81
N LEU A 35 -20.20 -5.43 11.48
CA LEU A 35 -19.64 -4.41 10.58
C LEU A 35 -20.19 -3.03 10.91
N ALA A 36 -21.51 -2.89 11.09
CA ALA A 36 -22.15 -1.62 11.45
C ALA A 36 -21.66 -1.09 12.80
N ASN A 37 -21.45 -1.97 13.79
CA ASN A 37 -20.92 -1.59 15.09
C ASN A 37 -19.47 -1.12 15.00
N LYS A 38 -18.61 -1.83 14.27
CA LYS A 38 -17.23 -1.42 14.02
C LYS A 38 -17.15 -0.10 13.26
N TRP A 39 -18.04 0.10 12.28
CA TRP A 39 -18.15 1.38 11.58
C TRP A 39 -18.49 2.53 12.53
N LYS A 40 -19.53 2.35 13.37
CA LYS A 40 -19.94 3.38 14.34
C LYS A 40 -18.87 3.68 15.39
N SER A 41 -18.11 2.66 15.82
CA SER A 41 -17.02 2.84 16.79
C SER A 41 -15.75 3.44 16.18
N GLY A 42 -15.67 3.55 14.85
CA GLY A 42 -14.46 3.96 14.14
C GLY A 42 -13.31 2.94 14.26
N ASP A 43 -13.61 1.67 14.56
CA ASP A 43 -12.62 0.58 14.65
C ASP A 43 -12.82 -0.39 13.47
N LEU A 44 -12.68 0.13 12.27
CA LEU A 44 -12.86 -0.64 11.04
C LEU A 44 -11.59 -0.58 10.18
N LYS A 45 -11.09 -1.77 9.80
CA LYS A 45 -10.03 -1.91 8.80
C LYS A 45 -10.62 -2.50 7.52
N ILE A 46 -10.45 -1.80 6.41
CA ILE A 46 -10.90 -2.22 5.09
C ILE A 46 -9.66 -2.53 4.25
N LEU A 47 -9.58 -3.75 3.74
CA LEU A 47 -8.57 -4.15 2.77
C LEU A 47 -9.22 -4.24 1.39
N HIS A 48 -8.80 -3.36 0.49
CA HIS A 48 -9.25 -3.34 -0.89
C HIS A 48 -8.15 -3.88 -1.81
N LEU A 49 -8.35 -5.08 -2.32
CA LEU A 49 -7.45 -5.72 -3.28
C LEU A 49 -7.95 -5.48 -4.70
N GLY A 50 -7.04 -5.19 -5.63
CA GLY A 50 -7.42 -4.99 -7.02
C GLY A 50 -6.25 -4.90 -7.99
N ASP A 51 -6.57 -4.43 -9.18
CA ASP A 51 -5.66 -4.26 -10.29
C ASP A 51 -5.10 -2.81 -10.38
N SER A 52 -4.85 -2.34 -11.58
CA SER A 52 -4.36 -0.98 -11.85
C SER A 52 -5.29 0.13 -11.35
N HIS A 53 -6.60 -0.09 -11.34
CA HIS A 53 -7.56 0.92 -10.87
C HIS A 53 -7.41 1.19 -9.37
N VAL A 54 -7.12 0.15 -8.60
CA VAL A 54 -6.82 0.27 -7.17
C VAL A 54 -5.41 0.83 -6.94
N GLN A 55 -4.41 0.35 -7.71
CA GLN A 55 -3.02 0.81 -7.57
C GLN A 55 -2.87 2.31 -7.85
N ILE A 56 -3.50 2.83 -8.89
CA ILE A 56 -3.44 4.26 -9.24
C ILE A 56 -4.10 5.12 -8.15
N GLY A 57 -5.04 4.56 -7.41
CA GLY A 57 -5.62 5.20 -6.24
C GLY A 57 -6.70 6.25 -6.52
N HIS A 58 -7.16 6.42 -7.77
CA HIS A 58 -8.24 7.38 -8.05
C HIS A 58 -9.55 6.93 -7.42
N PHE A 59 -9.98 5.70 -7.70
CA PHE A 59 -11.21 5.14 -7.15
C PHE A 59 -11.10 4.91 -5.64
N SER A 60 -10.06 4.23 -5.19
CA SER A 60 -9.83 3.96 -3.76
C SER A 60 -9.62 5.25 -2.96
N GLY A 61 -9.01 6.26 -3.56
CA GLY A 61 -8.85 7.56 -2.94
C GLY A 61 -10.16 8.30 -2.72
N GLU A 62 -11.12 8.20 -3.63
CA GLU A 62 -12.45 8.77 -3.43
C GLU A 62 -13.22 8.02 -2.36
N ILE A 63 -13.13 6.69 -2.32
CA ILE A 63 -13.70 5.90 -1.21
C ILE A 63 -13.09 6.34 0.13
N LYS A 64 -11.76 6.47 0.23
CA LYS A 64 -11.09 6.97 1.45
C LYS A 64 -11.64 8.31 1.88
N ARG A 65 -11.83 9.23 0.94
CA ARG A 65 -12.38 10.55 1.21
C ARG A 65 -13.80 10.49 1.75
N LEU A 66 -14.68 9.71 1.10
CA LEU A 66 -16.09 9.53 1.51
C LEU A 66 -16.20 8.86 2.90
N LEU A 67 -15.33 7.91 3.19
CA LEU A 67 -15.26 7.22 4.47
C LEU A 67 -14.58 8.06 5.56
N GLN A 68 -14.01 9.21 5.22
CA GLN A 68 -13.12 9.97 6.09
C GLN A 68 -12.01 9.08 6.70
N ALA A 69 -11.52 8.15 5.89
CA ALA A 69 -10.51 7.19 6.32
C ALA A 69 -9.20 7.89 6.68
N LYS A 70 -8.51 7.37 7.68
CA LYS A 70 -7.22 7.88 8.11
C LYS A 70 -6.16 7.75 7.02
N ASN A 71 -5.18 8.65 7.03
CA ASN A 71 -4.00 8.56 6.18
C ASN A 71 -3.04 7.46 6.68
N SER A 72 -3.54 6.25 6.69
CA SER A 72 -2.84 5.04 7.07
C SER A 72 -2.85 4.06 5.89
N GLY A 73 -2.11 2.99 6.00
CA GLY A 73 -2.11 1.90 5.04
C GLY A 73 -0.72 1.56 4.52
N ILE A 74 -0.67 0.53 3.69
CA ILE A 74 0.57 -0.01 3.16
C ILE A 74 0.94 0.73 1.87
N HIS A 75 2.20 1.11 1.76
CA HIS A 75 2.79 1.79 0.61
C HIS A 75 4.02 1.05 0.13
N PHE A 76 4.22 1.04 -1.18
CA PHE A 76 5.32 0.38 -1.83
C PHE A 76 6.07 1.36 -2.74
N PRO A 77 7.42 1.24 -2.90
CA PRO A 77 8.19 2.08 -3.82
C PRO A 77 8.05 1.54 -5.25
N TYR A 78 6.89 1.72 -5.84
CA TYR A 78 6.49 1.16 -7.14
C TYR A 78 7.48 1.39 -8.30
N PRO A 79 8.17 2.55 -8.41
CA PRO A 79 9.15 2.75 -9.48
C PRO A 79 10.30 1.75 -9.47
N LEU A 80 10.68 1.22 -8.30
CA LEU A 80 11.71 0.19 -8.19
C LEU A 80 11.28 -1.16 -8.78
N ALA A 81 9.96 -1.40 -8.86
CA ALA A 81 9.37 -2.55 -9.55
C ALA A 81 8.86 -2.20 -10.97
N LYS A 82 9.37 -1.11 -11.56
CA LYS A 82 9.00 -0.61 -12.91
C LYS A 82 7.49 -0.30 -13.03
N SER A 83 6.89 0.19 -11.97
CA SER A 83 5.51 0.64 -11.92
C SER A 83 5.41 2.12 -11.53
N VAL A 84 4.21 2.69 -11.57
CA VAL A 84 3.99 4.12 -11.31
C VAL A 84 3.90 4.36 -9.80
N ASP A 85 4.45 5.47 -9.32
CA ASP A 85 4.33 5.88 -7.92
C ASP A 85 2.87 5.92 -7.46
N GLY A 86 2.64 5.41 -6.27
CA GLY A 86 1.36 5.49 -5.59
C GLY A 86 0.91 6.94 -5.36
N ARG A 87 -0.35 7.09 -4.96
CA ARG A 87 -0.98 8.41 -4.83
C ARG A 87 -0.32 9.30 -3.76
N LEU A 88 0.06 8.73 -2.61
CA LEU A 88 0.46 9.52 -1.44
C LEU A 88 1.93 9.94 -1.45
N PHE A 89 2.81 9.13 -2.02
CA PHE A 89 4.24 9.35 -1.98
C PHE A 89 4.87 9.42 -3.37
N LYS A 90 5.90 10.27 -3.46
CA LYS A 90 6.95 10.16 -4.47
C LYS A 90 8.13 9.44 -3.84
N THR A 91 8.70 8.46 -4.55
CA THR A 91 9.85 7.71 -4.08
C THR A 91 11.10 8.04 -4.87
N LYS A 92 12.24 8.07 -4.20
CA LYS A 92 13.58 8.15 -4.78
C LYS A 92 14.43 7.07 -4.13
N ALA A 93 15.40 6.52 -4.86
CA ALA A 93 16.26 5.49 -4.31
C ALA A 93 17.71 5.67 -4.78
N SER A 94 18.65 5.16 -3.99
CA SER A 94 20.03 4.94 -4.38
C SER A 94 20.44 3.49 -4.12
N GLY A 95 21.49 3.04 -4.80
CA GLY A 95 21.91 1.64 -4.82
C GLY A 95 21.19 0.83 -5.90
N HIS A 96 21.56 -0.45 -6.01
CA HIS A 96 20.99 -1.36 -6.99
C HIS A 96 19.82 -2.13 -6.37
N TRP A 97 18.63 -1.95 -6.91
CA TRP A 97 17.42 -2.60 -6.46
C TRP A 97 16.84 -3.52 -7.53
N THR A 98 16.51 -4.73 -7.14
CA THR A 98 15.77 -5.69 -7.97
C THR A 98 14.31 -5.69 -7.53
N GLY A 99 13.43 -5.18 -8.40
CA GLY A 99 11.99 -5.18 -8.16
C GLY A 99 11.29 -6.35 -8.83
N VAL A 100 10.39 -6.98 -8.11
CA VAL A 100 9.55 -8.09 -8.58
C VAL A 100 8.08 -7.82 -8.29
N SER A 101 7.21 -8.50 -9.04
CA SER A 101 5.77 -8.47 -8.80
C SER A 101 5.17 -9.86 -9.03
N VAL A 102 3.93 -10.07 -8.61
CA VAL A 102 3.20 -11.32 -8.90
C VAL A 102 3.08 -11.61 -10.41
N LEU A 103 3.25 -10.61 -11.27
CA LEU A 103 3.29 -10.79 -12.72
C LEU A 103 4.68 -11.19 -13.21
N LYS A 104 5.73 -10.71 -12.57
CA LYS A 104 7.13 -10.91 -12.93
C LYS A 104 7.92 -11.33 -11.68
N PRO A 105 7.71 -12.56 -11.18
CA PRO A 105 8.46 -13.07 -10.04
C PRO A 105 9.91 -13.33 -10.45
N ALA A 106 10.82 -13.28 -9.49
CA ALA A 106 12.20 -13.71 -9.64
C ALA A 106 12.54 -14.75 -8.56
N SER A 107 13.44 -15.66 -8.88
CA SER A 107 13.92 -16.66 -7.92
C SER A 107 14.64 -15.98 -6.74
N GLY A 108 14.37 -16.45 -5.53
CA GLY A 108 15.03 -15.96 -4.31
C GLY A 108 14.47 -14.64 -3.76
N ILE A 109 13.36 -14.11 -4.32
CA ILE A 109 12.66 -12.96 -3.78
C ILE A 109 11.20 -13.33 -3.57
N ASN A 110 10.78 -13.41 -2.31
CA ASN A 110 9.40 -13.67 -1.96
C ASN A 110 8.53 -12.42 -2.20
N ILE A 111 7.27 -12.63 -2.53
CA ILE A 111 6.30 -11.55 -2.73
C ILE A 111 5.23 -11.67 -1.66
N SER A 112 4.97 -10.57 -0.97
CA SER A 112 3.94 -10.52 0.09
C SER A 112 2.57 -10.07 -0.44
N LEU A 113 1.67 -9.77 0.50
CA LEU A 113 0.32 -9.29 0.22
C LEU A 113 0.27 -8.05 -0.68
N THR A 114 1.31 -7.22 -0.69
CA THR A 114 1.37 -6.04 -1.59
C THR A 114 1.40 -6.42 -3.07
N GLY A 115 1.69 -7.69 -3.39
CA GLY A 115 1.88 -8.15 -4.76
C GLY A 115 3.20 -7.72 -5.39
N TYR A 116 4.08 -7.08 -4.59
CA TYR A 116 5.40 -6.59 -4.97
C TYR A 116 6.44 -6.91 -3.91
N ALA A 117 7.71 -6.93 -4.31
CA ALA A 117 8.86 -6.85 -3.42
C ALA A 117 10.03 -6.15 -4.13
N VAL A 118 10.91 -5.52 -3.38
CA VAL A 118 12.19 -5.01 -3.87
C VAL A 118 13.32 -5.52 -2.99
N SER A 119 14.41 -5.94 -3.60
CA SER A 119 15.56 -6.49 -2.89
C SER A 119 16.84 -5.80 -3.32
N THR A 120 17.79 -5.67 -2.38
CA THR A 120 19.14 -5.18 -2.65
C THR A 120 20.16 -6.08 -1.98
N ARG A 121 21.35 -6.20 -2.61
CA ARG A 121 22.55 -6.83 -2.04
C ARG A 121 23.68 -5.82 -1.81
N ASP A 122 23.43 -4.56 -2.07
CA ASP A 122 24.42 -3.51 -1.82
C ASP A 122 24.72 -3.41 -0.33
N THR A 123 25.95 -3.09 0.00
CA THR A 123 26.37 -2.88 1.40
C THR A 123 25.74 -1.66 2.01
N SER A 124 25.30 -0.72 1.16
CA SER A 124 24.55 0.46 1.54
C SER A 124 23.60 0.84 0.41
N ALA A 125 22.33 1.02 0.72
CA ALA A 125 21.30 1.47 -0.20
C ALA A 125 20.25 2.28 0.56
N ASN A 126 19.44 3.08 -0.15
CA ASN A 126 18.35 3.79 0.50
C ASN A 126 17.13 3.94 -0.41
N ILE A 127 15.97 4.17 0.23
CA ILE A 127 14.74 4.57 -0.41
C ILE A 127 14.17 5.73 0.39
N GLN A 128 13.92 6.86 -0.28
CA GLN A 128 13.29 8.04 0.29
C GLN A 128 11.80 8.08 -0.11
N TRP A 129 10.92 8.28 0.86
CA TRP A 129 9.52 8.59 0.66
C TRP A 129 9.26 10.06 0.96
N ILE A 130 8.63 10.76 0.02
CA ILE A 130 8.28 12.18 0.13
C ILE A 130 6.77 12.26 -0.09
N ALA A 131 6.03 12.77 0.89
CA ALA A 131 4.60 12.99 0.75
C ALA A 131 4.33 13.96 -0.40
N LYS A 132 3.38 13.62 -1.28
CA LYS A 132 2.94 14.48 -2.39
C LYS A 132 2.09 15.64 -1.90
N ASP A 133 1.39 15.44 -0.78
CA ASP A 133 0.64 16.47 -0.08
C ASP A 133 1.44 16.90 1.16
N SER A 134 1.75 18.18 1.26
CA SER A 134 2.48 18.76 2.40
C SER A 134 1.74 18.66 3.72
N LEU A 135 0.42 18.50 3.70
CA LEU A 135 -0.43 18.30 4.88
C LEU A 135 -0.40 16.85 5.39
N LEU A 136 0.05 15.90 4.56
CA LEU A 136 0.23 14.54 5.01
C LEU A 136 1.39 14.47 5.99
N SER A 137 1.10 14.17 7.25
CA SER A 137 2.12 13.93 8.27
C SER A 137 1.89 12.60 8.98
N PHE A 138 2.98 12.00 9.44
CA PHE A 138 2.98 10.73 10.14
C PHE A 138 4.06 10.72 11.22
N ARG A 139 3.86 9.90 12.25
CA ARG A 139 4.85 9.67 13.32
C ARG A 139 5.32 8.23 13.38
N ARG A 140 4.50 7.29 12.93
CA ARG A 140 4.77 5.86 13.06
C ARG A 140 4.81 5.22 11.69
N VAL A 141 5.91 4.52 11.43
CA VAL A 141 6.17 3.79 10.19
C VAL A 141 6.52 2.36 10.53
N ARG A 142 5.81 1.40 9.98
CA ARG A 142 6.15 -0.02 10.02
C ARG A 142 6.84 -0.41 8.73
N VAL A 143 8.00 -1.02 8.83
CA VAL A 143 8.73 -1.58 7.69
C VAL A 143 8.47 -3.08 7.63
N TRP A 144 7.91 -3.55 6.52
CA TRP A 144 7.68 -4.97 6.25
C TRP A 144 8.84 -5.53 5.44
N THR A 145 9.56 -6.51 5.98
CA THR A 145 10.76 -7.11 5.39
C THR A 145 10.78 -8.62 5.59
N GLU A 146 11.70 -9.31 4.94
CA GLU A 146 11.91 -10.72 5.20
C GLU A 146 12.57 -10.96 6.55
N SER A 147 12.17 -12.05 7.17
CA SER A 147 12.74 -12.55 8.42
C SER A 147 13.91 -13.47 8.13
N ASP A 148 14.99 -12.92 7.60
CA ASP A 148 16.24 -13.63 7.44
C ASP A 148 17.27 -13.09 8.45
N SER A 149 17.98 -14.00 9.14
CA SER A 149 19.08 -13.63 10.04
C SER A 149 20.23 -12.96 9.29
N CYS A 150 20.30 -13.15 7.98
CA CYS A 150 21.27 -12.53 7.08
C CYS A 150 20.81 -11.20 6.48
N ALA A 151 19.58 -10.74 6.77
CA ALA A 151 19.07 -9.50 6.22
C ALA A 151 19.84 -8.28 6.72
N LEU A 152 20.11 -7.33 5.81
CA LEU A 152 20.69 -6.03 6.16
C LEU A 152 19.78 -5.29 7.14
N THR A 153 20.37 -4.46 7.98
CA THR A 153 19.63 -3.72 9.00
C THR A 153 19.00 -2.45 8.41
N PRO A 154 17.68 -2.28 8.52
CA PRO A 154 17.00 -1.04 8.14
C PRO A 154 17.12 0.03 9.24
N ASP A 155 17.20 1.28 8.83
CA ASP A 155 17.23 2.47 9.69
C ASP A 155 16.45 3.61 9.02
N LEU A 156 15.66 4.35 9.77
CA LEU A 156 14.91 5.51 9.28
C LEU A 156 15.56 6.86 9.65
N GLY A 157 16.76 6.82 10.22
CA GLY A 157 17.52 8.01 10.62
C GLY A 157 17.23 8.52 12.03
N PRO A 158 17.86 9.62 12.44
CA PRO A 158 17.96 10.04 13.86
C PRO A 158 16.64 10.48 14.48
N PHE A 159 15.63 10.80 13.68
CA PHE A 159 14.31 11.20 14.19
C PHE A 159 13.42 10.04 14.59
N PHE A 160 13.81 8.82 14.24
CA PHE A 160 13.03 7.62 14.50
C PHE A 160 13.71 6.70 15.50
N GLN A 161 12.90 6.10 16.35
CA GLN A 161 13.31 5.06 17.28
C GLN A 161 12.53 3.78 16.98
N VAL A 162 13.20 2.63 17.09
CA VAL A 162 12.54 1.33 17.00
C VAL A 162 11.72 1.13 18.28
N THR A 163 10.41 0.94 18.12
CA THR A 163 9.49 0.72 19.24
C THR A 163 9.06 -0.75 19.35
N GLN A 164 9.05 -1.46 18.23
CA GLN A 164 8.64 -2.86 18.19
C GLN A 164 9.32 -3.60 17.04
N MET A 165 9.61 -4.87 17.26
CA MET A 165 10.03 -5.80 16.21
C MET A 165 9.30 -7.12 16.42
N GLN A 166 8.64 -7.63 15.39
CA GLN A 166 7.96 -8.92 15.42
C GLN A 166 8.25 -9.71 14.16
N GLN A 167 8.17 -11.02 14.30
CA GLN A 167 8.30 -11.97 13.20
C GLN A 167 7.03 -12.81 13.10
N GLN A 168 6.54 -13.00 11.90
CA GLN A 168 5.41 -13.86 11.58
C GLN A 168 5.76 -14.69 10.34
N GLY A 169 6.04 -15.97 10.53
CA GLY A 169 6.54 -16.82 9.45
C GLY A 169 7.84 -16.25 8.86
N ASN A 170 7.85 -16.06 7.55
CA ASN A 170 8.99 -15.50 6.82
C ASN A 170 8.98 -13.97 6.77
N LEU A 171 7.97 -13.32 7.34
CA LEU A 171 7.88 -11.87 7.39
C LEU A 171 8.33 -11.35 8.75
N ARG A 172 9.01 -10.24 8.72
CA ARG A 172 9.36 -9.44 9.89
C ARG A 172 8.82 -8.04 9.68
N PHE A 173 8.28 -7.45 10.72
CA PHE A 173 8.00 -6.03 10.71
C PHE A 173 8.73 -5.31 11.85
N ILE A 174 9.12 -4.09 11.57
CA ILE A 174 9.83 -3.22 12.49
C ILE A 174 9.07 -1.90 12.54
N ASP A 175 8.60 -1.55 13.74
CA ASP A 175 7.91 -0.29 13.98
C ASP A 175 8.91 0.77 14.41
N PHE A 176 8.84 1.89 13.73
CA PHE A 176 9.61 3.10 14.01
C PHE A 176 8.66 4.21 14.42
N GLU A 177 9.02 4.94 15.44
CA GLU A 177 8.25 6.11 15.90
C GLU A 177 9.13 7.35 15.96
N SER A 178 8.61 8.47 15.45
CA SER A 178 9.26 9.77 15.50
C SER A 178 8.63 10.64 16.58
N SER A 179 9.47 11.39 17.30
CA SER A 179 9.03 12.40 18.28
C SER A 179 8.24 13.55 17.63
N LEU A 180 8.48 13.81 16.34
CA LEU A 180 7.84 14.87 15.56
C LEU A 180 7.03 14.31 14.40
N PRO A 181 5.92 14.95 13.98
CA PRO A 181 5.25 14.61 12.75
C PRO A 181 6.16 14.96 11.56
N LEU A 182 6.34 14.01 10.64
CA LEU A 182 7.16 14.14 9.45
C LEU A 182 6.32 13.92 8.22
N ASN A 183 6.70 14.55 7.11
CA ASN A 183 6.10 14.35 5.79
C ASN A 183 7.03 13.62 4.80
N GLN A 184 8.23 13.27 5.26
CA GLN A 184 9.20 12.48 4.49
C GLN A 184 10.10 11.70 5.44
N PHE A 185 10.67 10.62 4.94
CA PHE A 185 11.72 9.84 5.62
C PHE A 185 12.56 9.07 4.60
N THR A 186 13.71 8.59 5.05
CA THR A 186 14.61 7.77 4.24
C THR A 186 14.86 6.45 4.95
N LEU A 187 14.46 5.35 4.34
CA LEU A 187 14.86 4.03 4.76
C LEU A 187 16.29 3.79 4.28
N GLN A 188 17.21 3.72 5.20
CA GLN A 188 18.62 3.39 4.95
C GLN A 188 18.85 1.91 5.25
N ILE A 189 19.53 1.23 4.36
CA ILE A 189 19.93 -0.15 4.52
C ILE A 189 21.45 -0.17 4.61
N ARG A 190 21.97 -0.83 5.66
CA ARG A 190 23.40 -0.93 5.90
C ARG A 190 23.76 -2.36 6.29
N ARG A 191 24.90 -2.80 5.79
CA ARG A 191 25.54 -4.03 6.25
C ARG A 191 26.28 -3.74 7.57
N ASN A 192 25.83 -4.37 8.63
CA ASN A 192 26.44 -4.25 9.96
C ASN A 192 27.22 -5.52 10.36
N ALA A 193 27.06 -6.62 9.62
CA ALA A 193 27.79 -7.87 9.85
C ALA A 193 28.11 -8.57 8.53
N PRO A 194 29.22 -9.33 8.44
CA PRO A 194 29.63 -10.01 7.19
C PRO A 194 28.58 -10.97 6.62
N MET A 195 27.74 -11.56 7.47
CA MET A 195 26.69 -12.49 7.06
C MET A 195 25.45 -11.81 6.46
N GLN A 196 25.33 -10.50 6.61
CA GLN A 196 24.20 -9.75 6.06
C GLN A 196 24.47 -9.45 4.57
N ASP A 197 23.82 -10.16 3.66
CA ASP A 197 24.09 -10.08 2.23
C ASP A 197 22.89 -9.61 1.40
N GLN A 198 21.69 -9.60 1.96
CA GLN A 198 20.47 -9.22 1.26
C GLN A 198 19.48 -8.52 2.19
N PHE A 199 18.72 -7.59 1.63
CA PHE A 199 17.54 -7.00 2.24
C PHE A 199 16.38 -7.04 1.25
N THR A 200 15.21 -7.50 1.69
CA THR A 200 13.99 -7.51 0.90
C THR A 200 12.92 -6.69 1.60
N LEU A 201 12.41 -5.67 0.91
CA LEU A 201 11.31 -4.83 1.36
C LEU A 201 10.01 -5.27 0.68
N HIS A 202 8.98 -5.50 1.48
CA HIS A 202 7.62 -5.79 1.03
C HIS A 202 6.71 -4.57 1.05
N GLY A 203 7.11 -3.51 1.71
CA GLY A 203 6.41 -2.24 1.83
C GLY A 203 6.61 -1.57 3.17
N ILE A 204 6.02 -0.41 3.29
CA ILE A 204 5.91 0.32 4.55
C ILE A 204 4.43 0.51 4.88
N GLU A 205 4.10 0.58 6.15
CA GLU A 205 2.76 0.89 6.62
C GLU A 205 2.82 2.16 7.48
N LEU A 206 1.97 3.13 7.17
CA LEU A 206 1.75 4.27 8.05
C LEU A 206 0.73 3.86 9.10
N ILE A 207 1.08 4.03 10.37
CA ILE A 207 0.23 3.68 11.50
C ILE A 207 -0.32 4.96 12.11
N SER A 208 -1.64 5.11 12.09
CA SER A 208 -2.31 6.21 12.76
C SER A 208 -2.37 5.96 14.27
N ALA A 209 -2.06 6.98 15.07
CA ALA A 209 -2.28 6.93 16.52
C ALA A 209 -3.75 7.17 16.92
N GLU A 210 -4.55 7.70 15.99
CA GLU A 210 -5.95 8.02 16.25
C GLU A 210 -6.87 6.85 15.86
N LYS A 211 -7.94 6.67 16.64
CA LYS A 211 -9.03 5.77 16.22
C LYS A 211 -9.70 6.30 14.96
N GLY A 212 -10.15 5.42 14.10
CA GLY A 212 -10.81 5.79 12.86
C GLY A 212 -10.88 4.62 11.89
N ILE A 213 -11.51 4.85 10.75
CA ILE A 213 -11.56 3.88 9.67
C ILE A 213 -10.18 3.85 9.00
N GLU A 214 -9.57 2.66 8.95
CA GLU A 214 -8.37 2.40 8.18
C GLU A 214 -8.76 1.77 6.84
N TYR A 215 -8.28 2.33 5.75
CA TYR A 215 -8.55 1.79 4.43
C TYR A 215 -7.23 1.55 3.70
N VAL A 216 -6.90 0.29 3.52
CA VAL A 216 -5.69 -0.18 2.84
C VAL A 216 -6.05 -0.60 1.42
N ASP A 217 -5.49 0.07 0.44
CA ASP A 217 -5.63 -0.26 -0.98
C ASP A 217 -4.34 -0.89 -1.52
N LEU A 218 -4.45 -2.13 -1.98
CA LEU A 218 -3.35 -2.88 -2.56
C LEU A 218 -3.74 -3.29 -3.98
N GLY A 219 -3.13 -2.63 -4.96
CA GLY A 219 -3.36 -2.89 -6.37
C GLY A 219 -2.08 -3.32 -7.08
N VAL A 220 -2.22 -4.24 -8.03
CA VAL A 220 -1.13 -4.65 -8.93
C VAL A 220 -1.62 -4.52 -10.36
N ALA A 221 -1.08 -3.54 -11.09
CA ALA A 221 -1.49 -3.28 -12.47
C ALA A 221 -1.36 -4.53 -13.35
N GLY A 222 -2.48 -4.95 -13.95
CA GLY A 222 -2.56 -6.11 -14.81
C GLY A 222 -2.64 -7.46 -14.11
N ALA A 223 -2.67 -7.51 -12.78
CA ALA A 223 -2.77 -8.77 -12.05
C ALA A 223 -4.23 -9.28 -11.96
N GLN A 224 -4.35 -10.59 -11.98
CA GLN A 224 -5.57 -11.31 -11.64
C GLN A 224 -5.50 -11.79 -10.19
N PHE A 225 -6.65 -11.94 -9.54
CA PHE A 225 -6.71 -12.43 -8.16
C PHE A 225 -6.05 -13.81 -7.98
N THR A 226 -6.15 -14.68 -8.99
CA THR A 226 -5.50 -15.98 -9.00
C THR A 226 -3.97 -15.89 -8.90
N GLN A 227 -3.36 -14.87 -9.50
CA GLN A 227 -1.91 -14.65 -9.42
C GLN A 227 -1.49 -14.16 -8.03
N LEU A 228 -2.28 -13.28 -7.42
CA LEU A 228 -2.07 -12.89 -6.02
C LEU A 228 -2.16 -14.11 -5.10
N LYS A 229 -3.22 -14.92 -5.25
CA LYS A 229 -3.42 -16.12 -4.43
C LYS A 229 -2.29 -17.15 -4.57
N SER A 230 -1.76 -17.35 -5.77
CA SER A 230 -0.78 -18.42 -6.05
C SER A 230 0.67 -18.00 -5.85
N ARG A 231 0.98 -16.71 -5.88
CA ARG A 231 2.37 -16.19 -5.92
C ARG A 231 2.72 -15.26 -4.77
N ALA A 232 1.73 -14.63 -4.13
CA ALA A 232 1.97 -13.90 -2.91
C ALA A 232 1.96 -14.87 -1.73
N ASN A 233 3.03 -14.86 -0.93
CA ASN A 233 3.03 -15.54 0.36
C ASN A 233 2.12 -14.75 1.31
N LEU A 234 0.85 -15.13 1.30
CA LEU A 234 -0.13 -14.68 2.28
C LEU A 234 0.10 -15.55 3.52
N VAL A 235 0.95 -15.09 4.42
CA VAL A 235 1.20 -15.78 5.69
C VAL A 235 -0.01 -15.67 6.59
#